data_5ec12ed8e777f8ff8b1ba463092e578a
#
_entry.id   5ec12ed8e777f8ff8b1ba463092e578a
#
_cell.length_a   1.000
_cell.length_b   1.000
_cell.length_c   1.000
_cell.angle_alpha   90.00
_cell.angle_beta   90.00
_cell.angle_gamma   90.00
#
_symmetry.space_group_name_H-M   'P 1'
#
loop_
_entity.id
_entity.type
_entity.pdbx_description
1 polymer ?
#
loop_
_entity_poly.entity_id
_entity_poly.type
_entity_poly.pdbx_seq_one_letter_code
_entity_poly.pdbx_strand_id
1 'polypeptide(L)'
;MIGDGYTDYETLEGGAVSKFFAFTENVSRKIVVEKASQIAPSLDEILYELSYKASVSYPKNRINVLLLENVHEDAVKIFEHEGYNVETIKGSLSEEELIEKIKGVSILGIRSKTHVTAKVLEHANKLHAVGTFCIGTNQVDLDACSMKGVSVFNAPY
;
A
#
# COMPACT_ATOMS: atom_id res chain seq x y z
N MET A 1 21.49 1.59 13.56
CA MET A 1 20.92 2.62 14.46
C MET A 1 19.48 2.91 14.07
N ILE A 2 18.62 3.06 15.05
CA ILE A 2 17.20 3.46 14.89
C ILE A 2 17.00 4.69 15.78
N GLY A 3 16.44 5.76 15.27
CA GLY A 3 16.20 6.98 16.04
C GLY A 3 15.37 8.01 15.30
N ASP A 4 14.87 9.01 16.03
CA ASP A 4 14.07 10.10 15.50
C ASP A 4 14.80 11.47 15.56
N GLY A 5 15.99 11.48 16.14
CA GLY A 5 16.80 12.67 16.39
C GLY A 5 17.96 12.86 15.42
N TYR A 6 18.44 14.11 15.31
CA TYR A 6 19.61 14.43 14.52
C TYR A 6 20.90 13.84 15.13
N THR A 7 20.97 13.78 16.45
CA THR A 7 22.09 13.15 17.18
C THR A 7 22.21 11.65 16.89
N ASP A 8 21.09 10.97 16.62
CA ASP A 8 21.09 9.57 16.20
C ASP A 8 21.71 9.43 14.80
N TYR A 9 21.38 10.35 13.89
CA TYR A 9 21.96 10.42 12.55
C TYR A 9 23.48 10.69 12.60
N GLU A 10 23.99 11.54 13.52
CA GLU A 10 25.42 11.82 13.66
C GLU A 10 26.25 10.55 13.91
N THR A 11 25.65 9.48 14.45
CA THR A 11 26.33 8.19 14.59
C THR A 11 26.63 7.52 13.24
N LEU A 12 25.84 7.79 12.21
CA LEU A 12 26.12 7.34 10.84
C LEU A 12 27.24 8.20 10.22
N GLU A 13 27.18 9.52 10.35
CA GLU A 13 28.23 10.44 9.87
C GLU A 13 29.57 10.13 10.52
N GLY A 14 29.58 9.86 11.81
CA GLY A 14 30.77 9.48 12.57
C GLY A 14 31.31 8.08 12.27
N GLY A 15 30.66 7.32 11.40
CA GLY A 15 31.07 5.97 11.02
C GLY A 15 30.86 4.91 12.12
N ALA A 16 30.17 5.25 13.20
CA ALA A 16 29.91 4.31 14.30
C ALA A 16 28.87 3.24 13.90
N VAL A 17 28.02 3.51 12.90
CA VAL A 17 27.04 2.58 12.37
C VAL A 17 27.05 2.57 10.84
N SER A 18 26.66 1.48 10.22
CA SER A 18 26.63 1.31 8.77
C SER A 18 25.28 1.71 8.14
N LYS A 19 24.22 1.79 8.94
CA LYS A 19 22.86 2.12 8.48
C LYS A 19 22.09 2.85 9.58
N PHE A 20 21.34 3.89 9.18
CA PHE A 20 20.48 4.64 10.08
C PHE A 20 19.04 4.60 9.56
N PHE A 21 18.11 4.17 10.41
CA PHE A 21 16.67 4.20 10.16
C PHE A 21 16.06 5.39 10.89
N ALA A 22 15.46 6.32 10.14
CA ALA A 22 14.66 7.38 10.73
C ALA A 22 13.31 6.79 11.18
N PHE A 23 13.13 6.68 12.50
CA PHE A 23 11.90 6.18 13.10
C PHE A 23 10.87 7.31 13.20
N THR A 24 9.78 7.21 12.46
CA THR A 24 8.83 8.31 12.26
C THR A 24 7.43 8.06 12.82
N GLU A 25 7.24 6.99 13.59
CA GLU A 25 5.94 6.61 14.16
C GLU A 25 5.31 7.72 15.01
N ASN A 26 6.12 8.37 15.87
CA ASN A 26 5.63 9.40 16.78
C ASN A 26 6.05 10.81 16.36
N VAL A 27 7.23 10.97 15.78
CA VAL A 27 7.79 12.26 15.37
C VAL A 27 8.51 12.11 14.04
N SER A 28 8.14 12.95 13.07
CA SER A 28 8.83 13.02 11.78
C SER A 28 9.54 14.37 11.63
N ARG A 29 10.87 14.34 11.61
CA ARG A 29 11.71 15.54 11.42
C ARG A 29 12.29 15.53 10.02
N LYS A 30 11.94 16.54 9.22
CA LYS A 30 12.31 16.62 7.80
C LYS A 30 13.81 16.40 7.57
N ILE A 31 14.67 17.06 8.34
CA ILE A 31 16.12 16.95 8.21
C ILE A 31 16.65 15.54 8.51
N VAL A 32 16.00 14.81 9.42
CA VAL A 32 16.38 13.44 9.78
C VAL A 32 15.94 12.48 8.69
N VAL A 33 14.73 12.66 8.17
CA VAL A 33 14.17 11.87 7.07
C VAL A 33 14.98 12.02 5.79
N GLU A 34 15.39 13.23 5.43
CA GLU A 34 16.18 13.52 4.22
C GLU A 34 17.58 12.90 4.26
N LYS A 35 18.15 12.71 5.44
CA LYS A 35 19.52 12.20 5.63
C LYS A 35 19.58 10.72 5.99
N ALA A 36 18.47 10.11 6.37
CA ALA A 36 18.42 8.71 6.77
C ALA A 36 18.72 7.76 5.61
N SER A 37 19.34 6.63 5.92
CA SER A 37 19.51 5.53 4.97
C SER A 37 18.16 4.95 4.55
N GLN A 38 17.18 4.98 5.47
CA GLN A 38 15.82 4.48 5.27
C GLN A 38 14.85 5.09 6.29
N ILE A 39 13.58 5.21 5.90
CA ILE A 39 12.51 5.67 6.78
C ILE A 39 11.79 4.45 7.34
N ALA A 40 11.55 4.44 8.65
CA ALA A 40 10.82 3.39 9.34
C ALA A 40 9.61 4.00 10.08
N PRO A 41 8.42 3.99 9.48
CA PRO A 41 7.21 4.49 10.11
C PRO A 41 6.67 3.57 11.23
N SER A 42 7.20 2.35 11.31
CA SER A 42 6.90 1.39 12.38
C SER A 42 8.10 0.47 12.63
N LEU A 43 8.09 -0.25 13.75
CA LEU A 43 9.09 -1.29 14.01
C LEU A 43 8.99 -2.47 13.03
N ASP A 44 7.81 -2.76 12.50
CA ASP A 44 7.60 -3.81 11.50
C ASP A 44 8.38 -3.52 10.21
N GLU A 45 8.51 -2.26 9.82
CA GLU A 45 9.35 -1.85 8.68
C GLU A 45 10.80 -2.25 8.89
N ILE A 46 11.33 -2.03 10.11
CA ILE A 46 12.71 -2.37 10.44
C ILE A 46 12.91 -3.89 10.43
N LEU A 47 11.97 -4.64 11.02
CA LEU A 47 12.01 -6.10 11.03
C LEU A 47 11.98 -6.66 9.60
N TYR A 48 11.13 -6.10 8.75
CA TYR A 48 11.01 -6.49 7.35
C TYR A 48 12.31 -6.22 6.58
N GLU A 49 12.86 -5.01 6.71
CA GLU A 49 14.09 -4.59 6.02
C GLU A 49 15.32 -5.39 6.45
N LEU A 50 15.39 -5.76 7.71
CA LEU A 50 16.47 -6.57 8.24
C LEU A 50 16.26 -8.08 8.02
N SER A 51 15.12 -8.47 7.44
CA SER A 51 14.76 -9.85 7.15
C SER A 51 14.86 -10.77 8.36
N TYR A 52 14.53 -10.27 9.55
CA TYR A 52 14.51 -11.09 10.75
C TYR A 52 13.43 -12.17 10.65
N LYS A 53 13.81 -13.41 10.97
CA LYS A 53 12.87 -14.56 10.95
C LYS A 53 11.68 -14.42 11.91
N ALA A 54 11.76 -13.51 12.88
CA ALA A 54 10.67 -13.18 13.81
C ALA A 54 9.69 -12.15 13.25
N SER A 55 9.95 -11.58 12.07
CA SER A 55 9.00 -10.69 11.39
C SER A 55 7.80 -11.51 10.93
N VAL A 56 6.68 -11.33 11.61
CA VAL A 56 5.44 -12.10 11.40
C VAL A 56 4.44 -11.35 10.54
N SER A 57 4.61 -10.03 10.36
CA SER A 57 3.68 -9.21 9.59
C SER A 57 4.40 -8.47 8.46
N TYR A 58 3.71 -8.35 7.35
CA TYR A 58 4.11 -7.47 6.27
C TYR A 58 3.75 -6.03 6.66
N PRO A 59 4.70 -5.06 6.63
CA PRO A 59 4.42 -3.70 7.05
C PRO A 59 3.28 -3.08 6.24
N LYS A 60 2.26 -2.54 6.92
CA LYS A 60 1.04 -2.03 6.27
C LYS A 60 1.32 -0.86 5.31
N ASN A 61 2.33 -0.03 5.60
CA ASN A 61 2.76 1.06 4.72
C ASN A 61 3.32 0.61 3.35
N ARG A 62 3.61 -0.68 3.19
CA ARG A 62 4.01 -1.29 1.90
C ARG A 62 2.84 -1.88 1.13
N ILE A 63 1.66 -1.91 1.72
CA ILE A 63 0.42 -2.35 1.08
C ILE A 63 -0.21 -1.15 0.40
N ASN A 64 -0.19 -1.13 -0.93
CA ASN A 64 -0.77 -0.06 -1.72
C ASN A 64 -2.25 -0.33 -1.99
N VAL A 65 -3.08 0.63 -1.60
CA VAL A 65 -4.53 0.64 -1.83
C VAL A 65 -4.84 1.67 -2.91
N LEU A 66 -5.53 1.27 -3.98
CA LEU A 66 -6.02 2.17 -5.02
C LEU A 66 -7.54 2.23 -4.96
N LEU A 67 -8.10 3.41 -4.71
CA LEU A 67 -9.54 3.65 -4.66
C LEU A 67 -9.98 4.52 -5.84
N LEU A 68 -10.87 4.00 -6.67
CA LEU A 68 -11.35 4.67 -7.89
C LEU A 68 -12.80 5.13 -7.74
N GLU A 69 -13.25 5.95 -8.69
CA GLU A 69 -14.65 6.34 -8.86
C GLU A 69 -15.25 7.07 -7.65
N ASN A 70 -14.43 7.89 -7.00
CA ASN A 70 -14.86 8.70 -5.86
C ASN A 70 -15.50 7.84 -4.74
N VAL A 71 -14.83 6.74 -4.38
CA VAL A 71 -15.18 5.98 -3.17
C VAL A 71 -15.17 6.93 -1.97
N HIS A 72 -16.12 6.76 -1.05
CA HIS A 72 -16.35 7.68 0.06
C HIS A 72 -15.07 7.89 0.88
N GLU A 73 -14.84 9.14 1.30
CA GLU A 73 -13.64 9.54 2.03
C GLU A 73 -13.45 8.80 3.37
N ASP A 74 -14.50 8.27 3.97
CA ASP A 74 -14.38 7.47 5.19
C ASP A 74 -13.63 6.15 4.94
N ALA A 75 -13.76 5.56 3.75
CA ALA A 75 -12.95 4.40 3.39
C ALA A 75 -11.46 4.78 3.30
N VAL A 76 -11.15 5.96 2.74
CA VAL A 76 -9.77 6.48 2.69
C VAL A 76 -9.22 6.63 4.10
N LYS A 77 -9.97 7.34 4.98
CA LYS A 77 -9.57 7.58 6.37
C LYS A 77 -9.33 6.28 7.15
N ILE A 78 -10.16 5.26 6.94
CA ILE A 78 -10.00 3.95 7.59
C ILE A 78 -8.70 3.28 7.15
N PHE A 79 -8.42 3.23 5.84
CA PHE A 79 -7.18 2.64 5.35
C PHE A 79 -5.94 3.42 5.80
N GLU A 80 -5.96 4.74 5.76
CA GLU A 80 -4.86 5.59 6.23
C GLU A 80 -4.64 5.44 7.74
N HIS A 81 -5.72 5.40 8.54
CA HIS A 81 -5.64 5.18 9.98
C HIS A 81 -5.01 3.83 10.34
N GLU A 82 -5.30 2.81 9.54
CA GLU A 82 -4.69 1.48 9.67
C GLU A 82 -3.25 1.41 9.15
N GLY A 83 -2.73 2.50 8.58
CA GLY A 83 -1.34 2.60 8.13
C GLY A 83 -1.07 2.12 6.70
N TYR A 84 -2.11 1.92 5.89
CA TYR A 84 -1.95 1.57 4.47
C TYR A 84 -1.56 2.79 3.62
N ASN A 85 -0.87 2.54 2.52
CA ASN A 85 -0.57 3.57 1.53
C ASN A 85 -1.73 3.70 0.54
N VAL A 86 -2.47 4.81 0.57
CA VAL A 86 -3.72 4.99 -0.19
C VAL A 86 -3.55 6.00 -1.32
N GLU A 87 -3.88 5.59 -2.53
CA GLU A 87 -4.05 6.47 -3.69
C GLU A 87 -5.54 6.53 -4.07
N THR A 88 -6.05 7.72 -4.37
CA THR A 88 -7.44 7.92 -4.78
C THR A 88 -7.53 8.57 -6.15
N ILE A 89 -8.45 8.09 -7.00
CA ILE A 89 -8.77 8.69 -8.30
C ILE A 89 -10.30 8.89 -8.38
N LYS A 90 -10.71 10.12 -8.68
CA LYS A 90 -12.15 10.48 -8.71
C LYS A 90 -12.92 9.84 -9.86
N GLY A 91 -12.24 9.54 -10.96
CA GLY A 91 -12.84 8.93 -12.15
C GLY A 91 -12.74 7.42 -12.17
N SER A 92 -13.39 6.81 -13.16
CA SER A 92 -13.09 5.46 -13.63
C SER A 92 -11.83 5.50 -14.51
N LEU A 93 -11.13 4.38 -14.60
CA LEU A 93 -10.01 4.20 -15.51
C LEU A 93 -10.43 3.31 -16.69
N SER A 94 -9.87 3.57 -17.86
CA SER A 94 -9.90 2.65 -18.99
C SER A 94 -9.09 1.39 -18.67
N GLU A 95 -9.24 0.34 -19.47
CA GLU A 95 -8.47 -0.90 -19.28
C GLU A 95 -6.96 -0.63 -19.34
N GLU A 96 -6.50 0.18 -20.28
CA GLU A 96 -5.10 0.52 -20.48
C GLU A 96 -4.52 1.33 -19.31
N GLU A 97 -5.27 2.33 -18.85
CA GLU A 97 -4.87 3.13 -17.68
C GLU A 97 -4.81 2.28 -16.41
N LEU A 98 -5.77 1.37 -16.24
CA LEU A 98 -5.78 0.46 -15.08
C LEU A 98 -4.62 -0.53 -15.13
N ILE A 99 -4.26 -1.05 -16.30
CA ILE A 99 -3.08 -1.91 -16.49
C ILE A 99 -1.80 -1.24 -16.01
N GLU A 100 -1.63 0.05 -16.29
CA GLU A 100 -0.44 0.76 -15.83
C GLU A 100 -0.45 1.00 -14.32
N LYS A 101 -1.60 1.34 -13.76
CA LYS A 101 -1.75 1.63 -12.32
C LYS A 101 -1.69 0.40 -11.43
N ILE A 102 -2.22 -0.73 -11.89
CA ILE A 102 -2.40 -1.94 -11.06
C ILE A 102 -1.10 -2.64 -10.67
N LYS A 103 0.00 -2.41 -11.38
CA LYS A 103 1.27 -3.15 -11.26
C LYS A 103 1.82 -3.24 -9.84
N GLY A 104 1.57 -2.23 -9.01
CA GLY A 104 2.06 -2.17 -7.63
C GLY A 104 0.95 -2.21 -6.57
N VAL A 105 -0.30 -2.36 -6.99
CA VAL A 105 -1.48 -2.30 -6.12
C VAL A 105 -1.72 -3.65 -5.45
N SER A 106 -2.00 -3.61 -4.15
CA SER A 106 -2.32 -4.78 -3.33
C SER A 106 -3.82 -4.92 -3.07
N ILE A 107 -4.52 -3.79 -2.95
CA ILE A 107 -5.98 -3.73 -2.76
C ILE A 107 -6.55 -2.71 -3.74
N LEU A 108 -7.53 -3.12 -4.54
CA LEU A 108 -8.23 -2.26 -5.48
C LEU A 108 -9.67 -2.03 -5.01
N GLY A 109 -10.07 -0.77 -4.86
CA GLY A 109 -11.46 -0.38 -4.62
C GLY A 109 -12.06 0.31 -5.84
N ILE A 110 -13.16 -0.22 -6.34
CA ILE A 110 -13.90 0.32 -7.50
C ILE A 110 -15.38 0.46 -7.19
N ARG A 111 -16.11 1.11 -8.09
CA ARG A 111 -17.58 1.08 -8.08
C ARG A 111 -18.09 0.31 -9.31
N SER A 112 -18.90 0.95 -10.14
CA SER A 112 -19.63 0.26 -11.22
C SER A 112 -19.10 0.51 -12.63
N LYS A 113 -18.12 1.40 -12.80
CA LYS A 113 -17.67 1.87 -14.13
C LYS A 113 -16.34 1.30 -14.57
N THR A 114 -15.45 1.02 -13.64
CA THR A 114 -14.12 0.44 -13.92
C THR A 114 -14.24 -1.06 -14.09
N HIS A 115 -13.70 -1.62 -15.16
CA HIS A 115 -13.72 -3.03 -15.43
C HIS A 115 -12.40 -3.70 -15.07
N VAL A 116 -12.46 -4.75 -14.25
CA VAL A 116 -11.31 -5.59 -13.90
C VAL A 116 -11.39 -6.86 -14.73
N THR A 117 -10.78 -6.80 -15.90
CA THR A 117 -10.77 -7.91 -16.86
C THR A 117 -9.62 -8.88 -16.59
N ALA A 118 -9.65 -10.05 -17.21
CA ALA A 118 -8.53 -11.00 -17.19
C ALA A 118 -7.21 -10.34 -17.61
N LYS A 119 -7.27 -9.47 -18.64
CA LYS A 119 -6.09 -8.74 -19.15
C LYS A 119 -5.50 -7.78 -18.10
N VAL A 120 -6.34 -7.06 -17.35
CA VAL A 120 -5.89 -6.25 -16.20
C VAL A 120 -5.22 -7.13 -15.15
N LEU A 121 -5.86 -8.25 -14.82
CA LEU A 121 -5.36 -9.18 -13.82
C LEU A 121 -4.01 -9.80 -14.21
N GLU A 122 -3.72 -10.02 -15.48
CA GLU A 122 -2.39 -10.49 -15.94
C GLU A 122 -1.25 -9.59 -15.44
N HIS A 123 -1.50 -8.28 -15.32
CA HIS A 123 -0.53 -7.28 -14.88
C HIS A 123 -0.57 -7.00 -13.36
N ALA A 124 -1.55 -7.55 -12.66
CA ALA A 124 -1.81 -7.32 -11.23
C ALA A 124 -1.01 -8.31 -10.34
N ASN A 125 0.33 -8.18 -10.34
CA ASN A 125 1.21 -9.14 -9.69
C ASN A 125 1.20 -9.11 -8.15
N LYS A 126 0.69 -8.02 -7.55
CA LYS A 126 0.62 -7.83 -6.09
C LYS A 126 -0.81 -7.74 -5.57
N LEU A 127 -1.80 -7.91 -6.45
CA LEU A 127 -3.19 -7.76 -6.06
C LEU A 127 -3.66 -8.96 -5.23
N HIS A 128 -4.20 -8.68 -4.06
CA HIS A 128 -4.76 -9.68 -3.14
C HIS A 128 -6.27 -9.58 -3.02
N ALA A 129 -6.82 -8.37 -3.18
CA ALA A 129 -8.25 -8.15 -3.03
C ALA A 129 -8.78 -7.05 -3.96
N VAL A 130 -10.02 -7.24 -4.42
CA VAL A 130 -10.85 -6.23 -5.10
C VAL A 130 -12.09 -5.99 -4.27
N GLY A 131 -12.35 -4.73 -3.90
CA GLY A 131 -13.59 -4.29 -3.26
C GLY A 131 -14.47 -3.55 -4.27
N THR A 132 -15.66 -4.05 -4.53
CA THR A 132 -16.68 -3.31 -5.30
C THR A 132 -17.59 -2.57 -4.33
N PHE A 133 -17.45 -1.24 -4.27
CA PHE A 133 -18.29 -0.36 -3.44
C PHE A 133 -19.66 -0.14 -4.10
N CYS A 134 -20.31 -1.26 -4.50
CA CYS A 134 -21.63 -1.35 -5.08
C CYS A 134 -22.17 -2.79 -4.92
N ILE A 135 -23.44 -2.98 -5.27
CA ILE A 135 -24.12 -4.27 -5.10
C ILE A 135 -23.56 -5.35 -6.04
N GLY A 136 -23.35 -4.99 -7.30
CA GLY A 136 -22.96 -5.94 -8.36
C GLY A 136 -21.44 -6.14 -8.46
N THR A 137 -21.06 -7.24 -9.06
CA THR A 137 -19.66 -7.59 -9.40
C THR A 137 -19.47 -7.83 -10.89
N ASN A 138 -20.44 -7.45 -11.75
CA ASN A 138 -20.41 -7.75 -13.18
C ASN A 138 -19.24 -7.10 -13.92
N GLN A 139 -18.64 -6.05 -13.34
CA GLN A 139 -17.46 -5.36 -13.85
C GLN A 139 -16.14 -6.06 -13.48
N VAL A 140 -16.19 -7.17 -12.73
CA VAL A 140 -15.01 -7.94 -12.31
C VAL A 140 -15.08 -9.34 -12.90
N ASP A 141 -14.00 -9.77 -13.54
CA ASP A 141 -13.84 -11.15 -14.00
C ASP A 141 -13.54 -12.05 -12.79
N LEU A 142 -14.60 -12.64 -12.24
CA LEU A 142 -14.52 -13.46 -11.03
C LEU A 142 -13.72 -14.74 -11.24
N ASP A 143 -13.82 -15.34 -12.42
CA ASP A 143 -13.09 -16.58 -12.75
C ASP A 143 -11.59 -16.31 -12.82
N ALA A 144 -11.20 -15.22 -13.48
CA ALA A 144 -9.80 -14.80 -13.54
C ALA A 144 -9.26 -14.41 -12.16
N CYS A 145 -10.06 -13.72 -11.33
CA CYS A 145 -9.69 -13.42 -9.93
C CYS A 145 -9.45 -14.71 -9.13
N SER A 146 -10.37 -15.66 -9.24
CA SER A 146 -10.27 -16.96 -8.55
C SER A 146 -9.01 -17.72 -8.95
N MET A 147 -8.71 -17.80 -10.25
CA MET A 147 -7.50 -18.46 -10.75
C MET A 147 -6.20 -17.81 -10.24
N LYS A 148 -6.22 -16.50 -9.98
CA LYS A 148 -5.08 -15.76 -9.43
C LYS A 148 -5.04 -15.70 -7.91
N GLY A 149 -6.04 -16.23 -7.21
CA GLY A 149 -6.14 -16.14 -5.76
C GLY A 149 -6.48 -14.74 -5.25
N VAL A 150 -7.12 -13.91 -6.09
CA VAL A 150 -7.57 -12.56 -5.73
C VAL A 150 -8.98 -12.64 -5.17
N SER A 151 -9.16 -12.22 -3.92
CA SER A 151 -10.47 -12.18 -3.26
C SER A 151 -11.32 -11.01 -3.76
N VAL A 152 -12.60 -11.23 -4.03
CA VAL A 152 -13.54 -10.18 -4.45
C VAL A 152 -14.61 -9.99 -3.39
N PHE A 153 -14.82 -8.75 -2.96
CA PHE A 153 -15.81 -8.34 -1.98
C PHE A 153 -16.75 -7.31 -2.60
N ASN A 154 -18.02 -7.35 -2.24
CA ASN A 154 -18.99 -6.34 -2.64
C ASN A 154 -19.69 -5.73 -1.43
N ALA A 155 -20.32 -4.55 -1.64
CA ALA A 155 -21.14 -3.87 -0.65
C ALA A 155 -22.62 -4.07 -1.05
N PRO A 156 -23.33 -5.05 -0.49
CA PRO A 156 -24.68 -5.41 -0.91
C PRO A 156 -25.77 -4.42 -0.45
N TYR A 157 -25.43 -3.43 0.41
CA TYR A 157 -26.37 -2.45 0.96
C TYR A 157 -25.83 -1.02 0.88
#